data_4d472d25b6c6f715ebb612d1a8d8d450
#
_entry.id   4d472d25b6c6f715ebb612d1a8d8d450
#
_cell.length_a   1.000
_cell.length_b   1.000
_cell.length_c   1.000
_cell.angle_alpha   90.00
_cell.angle_beta   90.00
_cell.angle_gamma   90.00
#
_symmetry.space_group_name_H-M   'P 1'
#
loop_
_entity.id
_entity.type
_entity.pdbx_description
1 polymer ?
#
loop_
_entity_poly.entity_id
_entity_poly.type
_entity_poly.pdbx_seq_one_letter_code
_entity_poly.pdbx_strand_id
1 'polypeptide(L)'
;MLGIPFYGRLSTYYFLYYALLGVLVPYWALFLQARGFSSWQIGVLLAVPHITKLGAPNIWGWLADKTGERVRIIRMGNLFSAIIFPWVFLTYGFWSMVLVLAGYSFFWNAVMAQCEALVLETLGQQSHRYSLIRLWGSLGFIVTVLVLGFLVERAGVTTIAITMSALLLALWLASLALPSRNSTARMRPAVDSIWPLLWRAPAFAFFVAGLLMQLSHGPYYGFFTLYLDGQGVATRWVGALWTLGVVAEILLFMGMAYLLKHFSVKRLLVASLALTVARWSIMGSGALYWGWLVLAQSLHAASFACYHASAMAWLHAYFPFKFAGRAQAFYASFSLGAGWALGAILAGALWEEWQQATFYMAALAAGVAMVLLWVFLPHSSTSKAD
;
A
#
# COMPACT_ATOMS: atom_id res chain seq x y z
N MET A 1 -24.01 -13.42 15.18
CA MET A 1 -22.58 -13.44 14.78
C MET A 1 -22.48 -14.30 13.51
N LEU A 2 -21.73 -13.87 12.50
CA LEU A 2 -21.75 -14.37 11.11
C LEU A 2 -21.25 -15.83 10.88
N GLY A 3 -21.16 -16.68 11.91
CA GLY A 3 -20.66 -18.07 11.77
C GLY A 3 -19.20 -18.21 11.29
N ILE A 4 -18.40 -17.11 11.36
CA ILE A 4 -16.98 -17.12 11.05
C ILE A 4 -16.20 -17.38 12.34
N PRO A 5 -15.35 -18.42 12.38
CA PRO A 5 -14.53 -18.70 13.56
C PRO A 5 -13.62 -17.51 13.88
N PHE A 6 -13.54 -17.11 15.14
CA PHE A 6 -12.68 -16.02 15.63
C PHE A 6 -12.90 -14.66 14.95
N TYR A 7 -14.06 -14.41 14.34
CA TYR A 7 -14.38 -13.21 13.56
C TYR A 7 -13.94 -11.90 14.26
N GLY A 8 -14.35 -11.70 15.52
CA GLY A 8 -14.01 -10.49 16.24
C GLY A 8 -12.50 -10.28 16.41
N ARG A 9 -11.74 -11.34 16.71
CA ARG A 9 -10.28 -11.27 16.91
C ARG A 9 -9.55 -10.91 15.60
N LEU A 10 -9.95 -11.54 14.49
CA LEU A 10 -9.38 -11.29 13.18
C LEU A 10 -9.75 -9.88 12.68
N SER A 11 -10.99 -9.47 12.84
CA SER A 11 -11.47 -8.13 12.46
C SER A 11 -10.79 -7.03 13.26
N THR A 12 -10.63 -7.20 14.58
CA THR A 12 -9.88 -6.24 15.42
C THR A 12 -8.43 -6.12 14.97
N TYR A 13 -7.81 -7.24 14.62
CA TYR A 13 -6.44 -7.23 14.15
C TYR A 13 -6.29 -6.46 12.82
N TYR A 14 -7.20 -6.69 11.85
CA TYR A 14 -7.22 -5.95 10.59
C TYR A 14 -7.50 -4.46 10.81
N PHE A 15 -8.44 -4.12 11.69
CA PHE A 15 -8.73 -2.74 12.06
C PHE A 15 -7.47 -2.03 12.55
N LEU A 16 -6.76 -2.60 13.53
CA LEU A 16 -5.55 -2.00 14.11
C LEU A 16 -4.40 -1.93 13.10
N TYR A 17 -4.21 -2.95 12.28
CA TYR A 17 -3.16 -2.96 11.26
C TYR A 17 -3.35 -1.83 10.25
N TYR A 18 -4.57 -1.63 9.77
CA TYR A 18 -4.86 -0.56 8.81
C TYR A 18 -5.03 0.81 9.48
N ALA A 19 -5.33 0.86 10.76
CA ALA A 19 -5.23 2.07 11.58
C ALA A 19 -3.79 2.61 11.58
N LEU A 20 -2.77 1.74 11.70
CA LEU A 20 -1.37 2.13 11.55
C LEU A 20 -1.06 2.75 10.18
N LEU A 21 -1.61 2.20 9.09
CA LEU A 21 -1.48 2.79 7.77
C LEU A 21 -2.17 4.16 7.69
N GLY A 22 -3.27 4.37 8.42
CA GLY A 22 -3.95 5.66 8.55
C GLY A 22 -3.11 6.73 9.28
N VAL A 23 -2.13 6.33 10.09
CA VAL A 23 -1.12 7.24 10.65
C VAL A 23 0.02 7.45 9.66
N LEU A 24 0.59 6.35 9.18
CA LEU A 24 1.83 6.33 8.40
C LEU A 24 1.69 7.08 7.07
N VAL A 25 0.65 6.75 6.30
CA VAL A 25 0.51 7.23 4.94
C VAL A 25 0.17 8.73 4.88
N PRO A 26 -0.86 9.25 5.59
CA PRO A 26 -1.22 10.65 5.49
C PRO A 26 -0.35 11.60 6.31
N TYR A 27 0.18 11.17 7.46
CA TYR A 27 0.70 12.12 8.46
C TYR A 27 2.18 11.96 8.81
N TRP A 28 2.82 10.83 8.47
CA TRP A 28 4.20 10.58 8.89
C TRP A 28 5.19 11.61 8.35
N ALA A 29 4.98 12.10 7.12
CA ALA A 29 5.80 13.14 6.53
C ALA A 29 5.77 14.46 7.33
N LEU A 30 4.62 14.85 7.89
CA LEU A 30 4.51 16.03 8.79
C LEU A 30 5.39 15.88 10.02
N PHE A 31 5.41 14.70 10.64
CA PHE A 31 6.29 14.44 11.79
C PHE A 31 7.75 14.56 11.41
N LEU A 32 8.16 14.00 10.27
CA LEU A 32 9.54 14.09 9.78
C LEU A 32 9.94 15.54 9.46
N GLN A 33 9.06 16.31 8.82
CA GLN A 33 9.28 17.72 8.55
C GLN A 33 9.45 18.54 9.83
N ALA A 34 8.60 18.33 10.83
CA ALA A 34 8.69 18.98 12.13
C ALA A 34 9.96 18.61 12.91
N ARG A 35 10.59 17.44 12.57
CA ARG A 35 11.91 17.05 13.09
C ARG A 35 13.08 17.69 12.34
N GLY A 36 12.81 18.54 11.35
CA GLY A 36 13.83 19.29 10.61
C GLY A 36 14.47 18.52 9.44
N PHE A 37 13.89 17.38 9.02
CA PHE A 37 14.39 16.67 7.84
C PHE A 37 14.04 17.41 6.56
N SER A 38 15.01 17.52 5.63
CA SER A 38 14.80 18.07 4.30
C SER A 38 13.85 17.20 3.47
N SER A 39 13.27 17.74 2.39
CA SER A 39 12.35 16.99 1.53
C SER A 39 12.99 15.74 0.95
N TRP A 40 14.26 15.80 0.55
CA TRP A 40 15.01 14.62 0.10
C TRP A 40 15.13 13.55 1.21
N GLN A 41 15.49 13.98 2.44
CA GLN A 41 15.57 13.07 3.57
C GLN A 41 14.22 12.43 3.90
N ILE A 42 13.14 13.20 3.86
CA ILE A 42 11.77 12.69 4.03
C ILE A 42 11.46 11.64 2.97
N GLY A 43 11.75 11.91 1.69
CA GLY A 43 11.54 10.96 0.61
C GLY A 43 12.27 9.64 0.83
N VAL A 44 13.55 9.68 1.25
CA VAL A 44 14.32 8.49 1.58
C VAL A 44 13.75 7.76 2.80
N LEU A 45 13.39 8.48 3.88
CA LEU A 45 12.82 7.90 5.08
C LEU A 45 11.47 7.22 4.81
N LEU A 46 10.64 7.79 3.94
CA LEU A 46 9.40 7.16 3.48
C LEU A 46 9.64 5.93 2.61
N ALA A 47 10.75 5.87 1.88
CA ALA A 47 11.11 4.70 1.07
C ALA A 47 11.59 3.51 1.91
N VAL A 48 12.18 3.73 3.09
CA VAL A 48 12.75 2.68 3.95
C VAL A 48 11.79 1.51 4.21
N PRO A 49 10.52 1.72 4.65
CA PRO A 49 9.57 0.62 4.85
C PRO A 49 9.25 -0.16 3.57
N HIS A 50 9.33 0.47 2.39
CA HIS A 50 9.09 -0.18 1.11
C HIS A 50 10.31 -0.97 0.64
N ILE A 51 11.52 -0.48 0.93
CA ILE A 51 12.77 -1.21 0.67
C ILE A 51 12.82 -2.49 1.55
N THR A 52 12.51 -2.39 2.82
CA THR A 52 12.46 -3.57 3.70
C THR A 52 11.39 -4.57 3.27
N LYS A 53 10.28 -4.10 2.68
CA LYS A 53 9.22 -4.94 2.12
C LYS A 53 9.68 -5.80 0.93
N LEU A 54 10.76 -5.45 0.25
CA LEU A 54 11.32 -6.28 -0.84
C LEU A 54 11.88 -7.60 -0.34
N GLY A 55 12.45 -7.63 0.86
CA GLY A 55 13.12 -8.80 1.42
C GLY A 55 12.43 -9.43 2.62
N ALA A 56 11.96 -8.63 3.57
CA ALA A 56 11.43 -9.11 4.84
C ALA A 56 10.30 -10.16 4.71
N PRO A 57 9.27 -9.99 3.84
CA PRO A 57 8.21 -10.99 3.72
C PRO A 57 8.71 -12.36 3.26
N ASN A 58 9.74 -12.40 2.40
CA ASN A 58 10.32 -13.64 1.91
C ASN A 58 11.09 -14.37 3.01
N ILE A 59 11.90 -13.64 3.79
CA ILE A 59 12.66 -14.19 4.93
C ILE A 59 11.69 -14.76 5.97
N TRP A 60 10.71 -13.98 6.37
CA TRP A 60 9.74 -14.36 7.40
C TRP A 60 8.76 -15.43 6.91
N GLY A 61 8.38 -15.42 5.62
CA GLY A 61 7.59 -16.46 4.98
C GLY A 61 8.32 -17.80 4.99
N TRP A 62 9.59 -17.81 4.57
CA TRP A 62 10.44 -19.01 4.63
C TRP A 62 10.54 -19.55 6.07
N LEU A 63 10.75 -18.67 7.06
CA LEU A 63 10.82 -19.07 8.46
C LEU A 63 9.50 -19.65 8.96
N ALA A 64 8.36 -19.05 8.58
CA ALA A 64 7.02 -19.52 8.91
C ALA A 64 6.75 -20.92 8.33
N ASP A 65 7.12 -21.14 7.07
CA ASP A 65 6.93 -22.42 6.38
C ASP A 65 7.85 -23.51 6.94
N LYS A 66 9.09 -23.13 7.33
CA LYS A 66 10.06 -24.06 7.95
C LYS A 66 9.66 -24.49 9.35
N THR A 67 9.13 -23.57 10.16
CA THR A 67 8.79 -23.83 11.56
C THR A 67 7.36 -24.30 11.76
N GLY A 68 6.45 -23.96 10.83
CA GLY A 68 5.01 -24.13 11.02
C GLY A 68 4.37 -23.16 12.04
N GLU A 69 5.18 -22.27 12.66
CA GLU A 69 4.76 -21.42 13.77
C GLU A 69 4.36 -19.99 13.31
N ARG A 70 3.44 -19.91 12.34
CA ARG A 70 3.00 -18.66 11.73
C ARG A 70 2.55 -17.59 12.73
N VAL A 71 1.75 -17.99 13.73
CA VAL A 71 1.25 -17.07 14.77
C VAL A 71 2.37 -16.53 15.66
N ARG A 72 3.39 -17.35 15.94
CA ARG A 72 4.57 -16.91 16.70
C ARG A 72 5.32 -15.82 15.95
N ILE A 73 5.48 -15.95 14.63
CA ILE A 73 6.11 -14.92 13.79
C ILE A 73 5.29 -13.62 13.79
N ILE A 74 3.95 -13.70 13.70
CA ILE A 74 3.07 -12.53 13.82
C ILE A 74 3.28 -11.82 15.16
N ARG A 75 3.29 -12.56 16.27
CA ARG A 75 3.50 -12.01 17.62
C ARG A 75 4.87 -11.37 17.78
N MET A 76 5.92 -12.04 17.33
CA MET A 76 7.30 -11.52 17.38
C MET A 76 7.46 -10.26 16.49
N GLY A 77 6.94 -10.30 15.27
CA GLY A 77 6.98 -9.16 14.35
C GLY A 77 6.32 -7.92 14.95
N ASN A 78 5.14 -8.08 15.54
CA ASN A 78 4.45 -6.96 16.21
C ASN A 78 5.18 -6.49 17.47
N LEU A 79 5.71 -7.42 18.29
CA LEU A 79 6.46 -7.07 19.50
C LEU A 79 7.69 -6.22 19.19
N PHE A 80 8.54 -6.71 18.28
CA PHE A 80 9.76 -6.00 17.91
C PHE A 80 9.46 -4.67 17.22
N SER A 81 8.42 -4.60 16.41
CA SER A 81 7.97 -3.32 15.83
C SER A 81 7.54 -2.34 16.92
N ALA A 82 6.79 -2.80 17.94
CA ALA A 82 6.33 -1.97 19.06
C ALA A 82 7.48 -1.51 19.98
N ILE A 83 8.54 -2.31 20.12
CA ILE A 83 9.73 -1.96 20.92
C ILE A 83 10.65 -1.00 20.15
N ILE A 84 10.85 -1.23 18.84
CA ILE A 84 11.81 -0.46 18.06
C ILE A 84 11.25 0.91 17.67
N PHE A 85 9.97 0.99 17.28
CA PHE A 85 9.43 2.24 16.77
C PHE A 85 9.54 3.43 17.72
N PRO A 86 9.28 3.32 19.06
CA PRO A 86 9.40 4.45 20.00
C PRO A 86 10.77 5.13 20.02
N TRP A 87 11.83 4.49 19.54
CA TRP A 87 13.14 5.12 19.43
C TRP A 87 13.15 6.34 18.49
N VAL A 88 12.10 6.53 17.65
CA VAL A 88 11.92 7.76 16.87
C VAL A 88 11.88 9.02 17.72
N PHE A 89 11.48 8.94 19.01
CA PHE A 89 11.48 10.08 19.91
C PHE A 89 12.89 10.48 20.35
N LEU A 90 13.84 9.56 20.38
CA LEU A 90 15.20 9.73 20.84
C LEU A 90 16.21 9.93 19.70
N THR A 91 15.77 9.80 18.45
CA THR A 91 16.65 9.96 17.27
C THR A 91 16.49 11.36 16.67
N TYR A 92 17.61 12.05 16.46
CA TYR A 92 17.67 13.40 15.87
C TYR A 92 18.42 13.41 14.52
N GLY A 93 19.25 12.41 14.27
CA GLY A 93 20.04 12.32 13.04
C GLY A 93 19.33 11.51 11.94
N PHE A 94 19.64 11.82 10.69
CA PHE A 94 19.08 11.13 9.52
C PHE A 94 19.35 9.62 9.54
N TRP A 95 20.60 9.20 9.72
CA TRP A 95 20.96 7.79 9.71
C TRP A 95 20.39 7.00 10.89
N SER A 96 20.30 7.61 12.08
CA SER A 96 19.66 6.97 13.21
C SER A 96 18.16 6.79 12.97
N MET A 97 17.49 7.74 12.32
CA MET A 97 16.10 7.60 11.89
C MET A 97 15.95 6.48 10.84
N VAL A 98 16.84 6.40 9.84
CA VAL A 98 16.86 5.30 8.86
C VAL A 98 16.96 3.94 9.57
N LEU A 99 17.85 3.79 10.55
CA LEU A 99 18.02 2.53 11.27
C LEU A 99 16.76 2.14 12.06
N VAL A 100 16.13 3.09 12.76
CA VAL A 100 14.89 2.83 13.49
C VAL A 100 13.75 2.44 12.53
N LEU A 101 13.58 3.18 11.43
CA LEU A 101 12.54 2.87 10.44
C LEU A 101 12.80 1.54 9.73
N ALA A 102 14.05 1.21 9.40
CA ALA A 102 14.43 -0.07 8.82
C ALA A 102 14.16 -1.23 9.80
N GLY A 103 14.58 -1.06 11.06
CA GLY A 103 14.38 -2.07 12.10
C GLY A 103 12.91 -2.36 12.35
N TYR A 104 12.11 -1.33 12.64
CA TYR A 104 10.68 -1.54 12.89
C TYR A 104 9.95 -2.11 11.67
N SER A 105 10.23 -1.58 10.48
CA SER A 105 9.53 -2.01 9.26
C SER A 105 9.95 -3.40 8.79
N PHE A 106 11.18 -3.83 9.05
CA PHE A 106 11.61 -5.21 8.80
C PHE A 106 10.74 -6.22 9.56
N PHE A 107 10.45 -5.94 10.82
CA PHE A 107 9.57 -6.78 11.63
C PHE A 107 8.09 -6.59 11.27
N TRP A 108 7.64 -5.36 11.02
CA TRP A 108 6.26 -5.08 10.66
C TRP A 108 5.87 -5.68 9.30
N ASN A 109 6.76 -5.67 8.32
CA ASN A 109 6.52 -6.28 7.00
C ASN A 109 6.44 -7.82 7.05
N ALA A 110 6.88 -8.46 8.14
CA ALA A 110 6.70 -9.88 8.37
C ALA A 110 5.22 -10.29 8.54
N VAL A 111 4.41 -9.36 9.05
CA VAL A 111 3.19 -9.69 9.77
C VAL A 111 1.99 -9.91 8.85
N MET A 112 1.76 -8.99 7.88
CA MET A 112 0.51 -8.99 7.12
C MET A 112 0.34 -10.24 6.25
N ALA A 113 1.37 -10.66 5.53
CA ALA A 113 1.32 -11.85 4.70
C ALA A 113 1.00 -13.11 5.52
N GLN A 114 1.58 -13.21 6.74
CA GLN A 114 1.30 -14.31 7.65
C GLN A 114 -0.11 -14.26 8.22
N CYS A 115 -0.63 -13.05 8.49
CA CYS A 115 -2.00 -12.86 8.95
C CYS A 115 -3.01 -13.21 7.87
N GLU A 116 -2.80 -12.81 6.62
CA GLU A 116 -3.65 -13.17 5.48
C GLU A 116 -3.72 -14.69 5.30
N ALA A 117 -2.57 -15.36 5.34
CA ALA A 117 -2.53 -16.81 5.25
C ALA A 117 -3.29 -17.47 6.41
N LEU A 118 -3.12 -16.98 7.66
CA LEU A 118 -3.85 -17.46 8.83
C LEU A 118 -5.37 -17.29 8.67
N VAL A 119 -5.81 -16.14 8.15
CA VAL A 119 -7.24 -15.88 7.91
C VAL A 119 -7.79 -16.84 6.88
N LEU A 120 -7.12 -17.03 5.74
CA LEU A 120 -7.56 -17.95 4.69
C LEU A 120 -7.59 -19.40 5.19
N GLU A 121 -6.60 -19.84 5.95
CA GLU A 121 -6.58 -21.16 6.61
C GLU A 121 -7.74 -21.31 7.62
N THR A 122 -8.07 -20.25 8.34
CA THR A 122 -9.17 -20.25 9.34
C THR A 122 -10.54 -20.31 8.66
N LEU A 123 -10.71 -19.60 7.55
CA LEU A 123 -11.95 -19.58 6.77
C LEU A 123 -12.15 -20.90 5.98
N GLY A 124 -11.07 -21.54 5.52
CA GLY A 124 -11.15 -22.78 4.74
C GLY A 124 -12.07 -22.62 3.53
N GLN A 125 -13.14 -23.44 3.47
CA GLN A 125 -14.11 -23.37 2.36
C GLN A 125 -14.95 -22.09 2.35
N GLN A 126 -14.94 -21.30 3.42
CA GLN A 126 -15.61 -20.00 3.51
C GLN A 126 -14.72 -18.81 3.07
N SER A 127 -13.67 -19.04 2.27
CA SER A 127 -12.73 -18.02 1.81
C SER A 127 -13.40 -16.84 1.11
N HIS A 128 -14.59 -17.02 0.50
CA HIS A 128 -15.40 -15.93 -0.06
C HIS A 128 -15.82 -14.88 0.98
N ARG A 129 -15.79 -15.22 2.28
CA ARG A 129 -16.11 -14.31 3.39
C ARG A 129 -14.89 -13.50 3.88
N TYR A 130 -13.73 -13.67 3.27
CA TYR A 130 -12.52 -12.88 3.59
C TYR A 130 -12.78 -11.37 3.54
N SER A 131 -13.58 -10.92 2.57
CA SER A 131 -13.94 -9.50 2.40
C SER A 131 -14.60 -8.88 3.64
N LEU A 132 -15.37 -9.67 4.42
CA LEU A 132 -16.02 -9.21 5.64
C LEU A 132 -15.03 -8.90 6.77
N ILE A 133 -13.92 -9.64 6.83
CA ILE A 133 -12.82 -9.37 7.77
C ILE A 133 -11.99 -8.20 7.24
N ARG A 134 -11.68 -8.20 5.95
CA ARG A 134 -10.84 -7.17 5.30
C ARG A 134 -11.47 -5.78 5.37
N LEU A 135 -12.80 -5.67 5.35
CA LEU A 135 -13.55 -4.41 5.45
C LEU A 135 -13.21 -3.63 6.75
N TRP A 136 -12.95 -4.33 7.86
CA TRP A 136 -12.54 -3.70 9.10
C TRP A 136 -11.21 -2.96 8.97
N GLY A 137 -10.35 -3.37 8.05
CA GLY A 137 -9.14 -2.62 7.71
C GLY A 137 -9.47 -1.24 7.13
N SER A 138 -10.36 -1.16 6.15
CA SER A 138 -10.77 0.14 5.59
C SER A 138 -11.40 1.05 6.66
N LEU A 139 -12.21 0.47 7.56
CA LEU A 139 -12.78 1.21 8.68
C LEU A 139 -11.69 1.73 9.64
N GLY A 140 -10.70 0.88 9.97
CA GLY A 140 -9.57 1.27 10.82
C GLY A 140 -8.76 2.42 10.22
N PHE A 141 -8.47 2.36 8.92
CA PHE A 141 -7.82 3.46 8.20
C PHE A 141 -8.62 4.75 8.30
N ILE A 142 -9.91 4.74 7.90
CA ILE A 142 -10.79 5.92 7.87
C ILE A 142 -10.90 6.56 9.27
N VAL A 143 -11.21 5.75 10.28
CA VAL A 143 -11.35 6.25 11.67
C VAL A 143 -10.06 6.93 12.12
N THR A 144 -8.92 6.29 11.89
CA THR A 144 -7.64 6.83 12.34
C THR A 144 -7.27 8.10 11.59
N VAL A 145 -7.47 8.15 10.27
CA VAL A 145 -7.17 9.34 9.47
C VAL A 145 -7.99 10.55 9.95
N LEU A 146 -9.29 10.35 10.20
CA LEU A 146 -10.17 11.43 10.67
C LEU A 146 -9.81 11.87 12.10
N VAL A 147 -9.66 10.93 13.02
CA VAL A 147 -9.36 11.23 14.42
C VAL A 147 -7.98 11.88 14.56
N LEU A 148 -6.98 11.33 13.87
CA LEU A 148 -5.62 11.87 13.97
C LEU A 148 -5.49 13.26 13.35
N GLY A 149 -6.18 13.53 12.23
CA GLY A 149 -6.21 14.88 11.65
C GLY A 149 -6.68 15.93 12.64
N PHE A 150 -7.71 15.61 13.42
CA PHE A 150 -8.22 16.46 14.49
C PHE A 150 -7.25 16.55 15.70
N LEU A 151 -6.63 15.44 16.10
CA LEU A 151 -5.67 15.42 17.19
C LEU A 151 -4.41 16.22 16.86
N VAL A 152 -3.89 16.13 15.64
CA VAL A 152 -2.71 16.90 15.20
C VAL A 152 -3.01 18.39 15.24
N GLU A 153 -4.19 18.81 14.81
CA GLU A 153 -4.61 20.22 14.85
C GLU A 153 -4.66 20.77 16.27
N ARG A 154 -5.09 19.96 17.26
CA ARG A 154 -5.27 20.39 18.65
C ARG A 154 -4.03 20.22 19.52
N ALA A 155 -3.30 19.14 19.36
CA ALA A 155 -2.22 18.75 20.27
C ALA A 155 -0.84 18.66 19.58
N GLY A 156 -0.77 19.04 18.29
CA GLY A 156 0.47 19.13 17.54
C GLY A 156 0.95 17.82 16.91
N VAL A 157 1.98 17.92 16.09
CA VAL A 157 2.50 16.83 15.25
C VAL A 157 3.11 15.65 16.03
N THR A 158 3.51 15.85 17.27
CA THR A 158 4.05 14.76 18.13
C THR A 158 3.01 13.66 18.37
N THR A 159 1.71 14.01 18.32
CA THR A 159 0.61 13.04 18.43
C THR A 159 0.66 11.96 17.37
N ILE A 160 1.27 12.23 16.20
CA ILE A 160 1.46 11.26 15.11
C ILE A 160 2.30 10.07 15.60
N ALA A 161 3.48 10.35 16.15
CA ALA A 161 4.39 9.31 16.65
C ALA A 161 3.85 8.61 17.92
N ILE A 162 3.14 9.35 18.79
CA ILE A 162 2.47 8.78 19.98
C ILE A 162 1.38 7.80 19.53
N THR A 163 0.50 8.20 18.60
CA THR A 163 -0.58 7.36 18.07
C THR A 163 -0.02 6.12 17.39
N MET A 164 1.04 6.27 16.60
CA MET A 164 1.71 5.15 15.95
C MET A 164 2.24 4.14 16.96
N SER A 165 2.93 4.61 18.03
CA SER A 165 3.46 3.77 19.11
C SER A 165 2.34 3.04 19.86
N ALA A 166 1.27 3.74 20.18
CA ALA A 166 0.11 3.17 20.88
C ALA A 166 -0.59 2.10 20.02
N LEU A 167 -0.76 2.35 18.71
CA LEU A 167 -1.35 1.38 17.80
C LEU A 167 -0.45 0.15 17.56
N LEU A 168 0.87 0.30 17.51
CA LEU A 168 1.81 -0.83 17.46
C LEU A 168 1.71 -1.71 18.69
N LEU A 169 1.62 -1.10 19.89
CA LEU A 169 1.41 -1.82 21.13
C LEU A 169 0.04 -2.53 21.12
N ALA A 170 -1.02 -1.84 20.73
CA ALA A 170 -2.37 -2.42 20.63
C ALA A 170 -2.40 -3.59 19.62
N LEU A 171 -1.71 -3.46 18.50
CA LEU A 171 -1.60 -4.52 17.49
C LEU A 171 -0.86 -5.74 18.04
N TRP A 172 0.23 -5.54 18.80
CA TRP A 172 0.90 -6.63 19.49
C TRP A 172 -0.03 -7.34 20.47
N LEU A 173 -0.73 -6.60 21.34
CA LEU A 173 -1.69 -7.16 22.28
C LEU A 173 -2.81 -7.93 21.55
N ALA A 174 -3.36 -7.39 20.48
CA ALA A 174 -4.35 -8.07 19.67
C ALA A 174 -3.80 -9.36 19.03
N SER A 175 -2.51 -9.39 18.67
CA SER A 175 -1.88 -10.59 18.10
C SER A 175 -1.82 -11.77 19.08
N LEU A 176 -1.81 -11.50 20.40
CA LEU A 176 -1.84 -12.53 21.43
C LEU A 176 -3.15 -13.32 21.42
N ALA A 177 -4.25 -12.69 21.01
CA ALA A 177 -5.57 -13.29 20.91
C ALA A 177 -5.81 -14.08 19.60
N LEU A 178 -4.87 -14.05 18.64
CA LEU A 178 -5.01 -14.78 17.39
C LEU A 178 -4.99 -16.31 17.62
N PRO A 179 -5.82 -17.07 16.85
CA PRO A 179 -5.88 -18.51 17.00
C PRO A 179 -4.55 -19.16 16.59
N SER A 180 -3.99 -19.98 17.47
CA SER A 180 -2.82 -20.78 17.16
C SER A 180 -3.24 -22.01 16.36
N ARG A 181 -2.78 -22.11 15.13
CA ARG A 181 -2.90 -23.30 14.31
C ARG A 181 -1.52 -23.64 13.74
N ASN A 182 -1.11 -24.87 13.88
CA ASN A 182 0.08 -25.36 13.20
C ASN A 182 -0.27 -25.56 11.73
N SER A 183 0.39 -24.80 10.87
CA SER A 183 0.23 -24.94 9.42
C SER A 183 0.87 -26.26 8.97
N THR A 184 0.09 -27.11 8.33
CA THR A 184 0.58 -28.36 7.71
C THR A 184 0.92 -28.16 6.22
N ALA A 185 0.68 -26.97 5.69
CA ALA A 185 0.93 -26.67 4.28
C ALA A 185 2.43 -26.54 4.00
N ARG A 186 3.08 -27.62 3.58
CA ARG A 186 4.42 -27.57 3.02
C ARG A 186 4.34 -27.01 1.60
N MET A 187 4.96 -25.87 1.35
CA MET A 187 5.19 -25.42 -0.02
C MET A 187 6.04 -26.46 -0.77
N ARG A 188 5.49 -27.02 -1.84
CA ARG A 188 6.30 -27.79 -2.78
C ARG A 188 7.20 -26.84 -3.55
N PRO A 189 8.52 -27.03 -3.58
CA PRO A 189 9.39 -26.22 -4.41
C PRO A 189 8.95 -26.36 -5.87
N ALA A 190 8.63 -25.26 -6.50
CA ALA A 190 8.32 -25.29 -7.91
C ALA A 190 9.62 -25.43 -8.71
N VAL A 191 9.72 -26.47 -9.51
CA VAL A 191 10.92 -26.84 -10.28
C VAL A 191 11.13 -25.89 -11.47
N ASP A 192 10.07 -25.32 -12.04
CA ASP A 192 10.16 -24.53 -13.26
C ASP A 192 10.50 -23.05 -13.01
N SER A 193 11.27 -22.45 -13.91
CA SER A 193 11.64 -21.04 -13.87
C SER A 193 10.52 -20.15 -14.43
N ILE A 194 10.18 -19.05 -13.75
CA ILE A 194 9.22 -18.04 -14.24
C ILE A 194 9.89 -17.02 -15.19
N TRP A 195 11.21 -16.89 -15.16
CA TRP A 195 11.94 -15.85 -15.87
C TRP A 195 11.66 -15.76 -17.37
N PRO A 196 11.55 -16.87 -18.14
CA PRO A 196 11.23 -16.80 -19.56
C PRO A 196 9.86 -16.15 -19.84
N LEU A 197 8.89 -16.28 -18.92
CA LEU A 197 7.59 -15.65 -19.07
C LEU A 197 7.64 -14.16 -18.72
N LEU A 198 8.44 -13.75 -17.72
CA LEU A 198 8.58 -12.36 -17.32
C LEU A 198 9.23 -11.49 -18.40
N TRP A 199 10.16 -12.05 -19.19
CA TRP A 199 10.84 -11.33 -20.27
C TRP A 199 10.03 -11.25 -21.57
N ARG A 200 8.87 -11.88 -21.67
CA ARG A 200 7.98 -11.67 -22.83
C ARG A 200 7.46 -10.23 -22.83
N ALA A 201 7.43 -9.59 -23.99
CA ALA A 201 7.09 -8.17 -24.13
C ALA A 201 5.80 -7.73 -23.38
N PRO A 202 4.66 -8.48 -23.43
CA PRO A 202 3.47 -8.10 -22.68
C PRO A 202 3.68 -8.15 -21.15
N ALA A 203 4.38 -9.16 -20.63
CA ALA A 203 4.64 -9.29 -19.20
C ALA A 203 5.62 -8.21 -18.73
N PHE A 204 6.72 -8.01 -19.45
CA PHE A 204 7.70 -6.97 -19.13
C PHE A 204 7.05 -5.58 -19.11
N ALA A 205 6.27 -5.24 -20.15
CA ALA A 205 5.55 -3.96 -20.22
C ALA A 205 4.54 -3.80 -19.07
N PHE A 206 3.84 -4.88 -18.69
CA PHE A 206 2.91 -4.87 -17.57
C PHE A 206 3.61 -4.58 -16.24
N PHE A 207 4.73 -5.25 -15.94
CA PHE A 207 5.44 -5.04 -14.68
C PHE A 207 6.09 -3.66 -14.61
N VAL A 208 6.66 -3.17 -15.72
CA VAL A 208 7.23 -1.81 -15.80
C VAL A 208 6.14 -0.75 -15.68
N ALA A 209 5.00 -0.93 -16.36
CA ALA A 209 3.85 -0.03 -16.19
C ALA A 209 3.33 -0.01 -14.75
N GLY A 210 3.30 -1.17 -14.07
CA GLY A 210 2.95 -1.25 -12.66
C GLY A 210 3.94 -0.50 -11.75
N LEU A 211 5.23 -0.59 -12.05
CA LEU A 211 6.27 0.17 -11.36
C LEU A 211 6.08 1.67 -11.55
N LEU A 212 5.89 2.13 -12.79
CA LEU A 212 5.68 3.55 -13.12
C LEU A 212 4.37 4.08 -12.52
N MET A 213 3.31 3.27 -12.53
CA MET A 213 2.05 3.61 -11.88
C MET A 213 2.24 3.84 -10.39
N GLN A 214 2.96 2.95 -9.71
CA GLN A 214 3.22 3.08 -8.29
C GLN A 214 4.20 4.21 -7.97
N LEU A 215 5.21 4.41 -8.80
CA LEU A 215 6.12 5.55 -8.73
C LEU A 215 5.35 6.88 -8.82
N SER A 216 4.34 6.96 -9.71
CA SER A 216 3.50 8.14 -9.87
C SER A 216 2.72 8.54 -8.61
N HIS A 217 2.53 7.61 -7.68
CA HIS A 217 1.89 7.88 -6.39
C HIS A 217 2.85 8.47 -5.33
N GLY A 218 4.18 8.52 -5.61
CA GLY A 218 5.18 9.03 -4.67
C GLY A 218 4.89 10.44 -4.14
N PRO A 219 4.64 11.45 -4.98
CA PRO A 219 4.28 12.79 -4.52
C PRO A 219 2.99 12.81 -3.68
N TYR A 220 2.01 11.98 -4.02
CA TYR A 220 0.76 11.92 -3.29
C TYR A 220 0.93 11.32 -1.88
N TYR A 221 1.50 10.14 -1.79
CA TYR A 221 1.66 9.46 -0.51
C TYR A 221 2.72 10.12 0.40
N GLY A 222 3.72 10.79 -0.18
CA GLY A 222 4.77 11.41 0.59
C GLY A 222 4.52 12.89 0.92
N PHE A 223 3.93 13.63 -0.02
CA PHE A 223 3.98 15.09 0.05
C PHE A 223 2.62 15.80 -0.06
N PHE A 224 1.53 15.08 -0.35
CA PHE A 224 0.21 15.73 -0.46
C PHE A 224 -0.22 16.43 0.83
N THR A 225 -0.02 15.79 1.97
CA THR A 225 -0.35 16.40 3.26
C THR A 225 0.55 17.60 3.56
N LEU A 226 1.85 17.51 3.26
CA LEU A 226 2.78 18.63 3.39
C LEU A 226 2.39 19.81 2.48
N TYR A 227 1.95 19.51 1.26
CA TYR A 227 1.44 20.53 0.34
C TYR A 227 0.24 21.28 0.92
N LEU A 228 -0.75 20.55 1.44
CA LEU A 228 -1.95 21.14 2.02
C LEU A 228 -1.64 21.94 3.29
N ASP A 229 -0.76 21.43 4.15
CA ASP A 229 -0.32 22.08 5.38
C ASP A 229 0.42 23.40 5.05
N GLY A 230 1.35 23.36 4.09
CA GLY A 230 2.07 24.57 3.61
C GLY A 230 1.16 25.63 3.00
N GLN A 231 -0.04 25.25 2.55
CA GLN A 231 -1.08 26.17 2.06
C GLN A 231 -2.08 26.60 3.15
N GLY A 232 -1.84 26.22 4.42
CA GLY A 232 -2.69 26.59 5.54
C GLY A 232 -4.01 25.80 5.64
N VAL A 233 -4.13 24.66 4.95
CA VAL A 233 -5.30 23.78 5.08
C VAL A 233 -5.24 23.04 6.40
N ALA A 234 -6.23 23.25 7.26
CA ALA A 234 -6.29 22.60 8.56
C ALA A 234 -6.25 21.06 8.46
N THR A 235 -5.48 20.40 9.33
CA THR A 235 -5.16 18.97 9.23
C THR A 235 -6.40 18.06 9.28
N ARG A 236 -7.51 18.52 9.91
CA ARG A 236 -8.80 17.82 9.88
C ARG A 236 -9.35 17.65 8.45
N TRP A 237 -9.17 18.66 7.59
CA TRP A 237 -9.60 18.61 6.19
C TRP A 237 -8.71 17.69 5.33
N VAL A 238 -7.42 17.62 5.68
CA VAL A 238 -6.52 16.61 5.08
C VAL A 238 -7.07 15.23 5.34
N GLY A 239 -7.46 14.93 6.60
CA GLY A 239 -8.09 13.65 6.96
C GLY A 239 -9.37 13.38 6.17
N ALA A 240 -10.22 14.39 5.98
CA ALA A 240 -11.45 14.26 5.19
C ALA A 240 -11.18 13.94 3.72
N LEU A 241 -10.18 14.61 3.10
CA LEU A 241 -9.78 14.35 1.71
C LEU A 241 -9.21 12.94 1.51
N TRP A 242 -8.38 12.45 2.43
CA TRP A 242 -7.91 11.07 2.40
C TRP A 242 -9.06 10.07 2.54
N THR A 243 -9.99 10.33 3.45
CA THR A 243 -11.19 9.50 3.64
C THR A 243 -12.06 9.45 2.39
N LEU A 244 -12.24 10.60 1.71
CA LEU A 244 -12.99 10.66 0.44
C LEU A 244 -12.38 9.72 -0.61
N GLY A 245 -11.04 9.72 -0.74
CA GLY A 245 -10.33 8.82 -1.66
C GLY A 245 -10.61 7.35 -1.35
N VAL A 246 -10.53 6.95 -0.08
CA VAL A 246 -10.80 5.56 0.35
C VAL A 246 -12.26 5.17 0.19
N VAL A 247 -13.20 6.07 0.47
CA VAL A 247 -14.64 5.81 0.25
C VAL A 247 -14.91 5.61 -1.25
N ALA A 248 -14.37 6.46 -2.10
CA ALA A 248 -14.49 6.32 -3.56
C ALA A 248 -13.90 4.98 -4.05
N GLU A 249 -12.76 4.57 -3.48
CA GLU A 249 -12.12 3.28 -3.74
C GLU A 249 -13.04 2.10 -3.38
N ILE A 250 -13.64 2.11 -2.19
CA ILE A 250 -14.56 1.06 -1.73
C ILE A 250 -15.76 0.95 -2.69
N LEU A 251 -16.37 2.08 -3.04
CA LEU A 251 -17.50 2.11 -3.97
C LEU A 251 -17.12 1.52 -5.33
N LEU A 252 -15.96 1.86 -5.85
CA LEU A 252 -15.51 1.33 -7.14
C LEU A 252 -15.19 -0.16 -7.04
N PHE A 253 -14.57 -0.65 -5.97
CA PHE A 253 -14.37 -2.09 -5.78
C PHE A 253 -15.67 -2.89 -5.79
N MET A 254 -16.76 -2.35 -5.23
CA MET A 254 -18.08 -2.99 -5.30
C MET A 254 -18.59 -3.11 -6.75
N GLY A 255 -18.23 -2.15 -7.62
CA GLY A 255 -18.59 -2.17 -9.04
C GLY A 255 -17.64 -2.97 -9.95
N MET A 256 -16.47 -3.41 -9.46
CA MET A 256 -15.43 -4.00 -10.32
C MET A 256 -15.86 -5.29 -11.00
N ALA A 257 -16.70 -6.12 -10.37
CA ALA A 257 -17.23 -7.33 -11.00
C ALA A 257 -18.06 -7.01 -12.25
N TYR A 258 -18.85 -5.94 -12.20
CA TYR A 258 -19.60 -5.44 -13.35
C TYR A 258 -18.66 -4.90 -14.44
N LEU A 259 -17.67 -4.09 -14.07
CA LEU A 259 -16.72 -3.51 -15.03
C LEU A 259 -15.90 -4.58 -15.75
N LEU A 260 -15.36 -5.57 -15.03
CA LEU A 260 -14.58 -6.68 -15.60
C LEU A 260 -15.42 -7.60 -16.48
N LYS A 261 -16.75 -7.64 -16.29
CA LYS A 261 -17.65 -8.39 -17.17
C LYS A 261 -17.91 -7.68 -18.49
N HIS A 262 -17.97 -6.33 -18.50
CA HIS A 262 -18.40 -5.54 -19.68
C HIS A 262 -17.24 -4.92 -20.45
N PHE A 263 -16.08 -4.76 -19.83
CA PHE A 263 -14.90 -4.14 -20.46
C PHE A 263 -13.70 -5.07 -20.42
N SER A 264 -12.88 -5.05 -21.46
CA SER A 264 -11.63 -5.81 -21.46
C SER A 264 -10.66 -5.26 -20.40
N VAL A 265 -9.87 -6.15 -19.80
CA VAL A 265 -8.87 -5.80 -18.80
C VAL A 265 -7.90 -4.73 -19.30
N LYS A 266 -7.47 -4.81 -20.58
CA LYS A 266 -6.63 -3.79 -21.22
C LYS A 266 -7.31 -2.42 -21.21
N ARG A 267 -8.59 -2.33 -21.59
CA ARG A 267 -9.33 -1.05 -21.57
C ARG A 267 -9.42 -0.46 -20.19
N LEU A 268 -9.70 -1.28 -19.18
CA LEU A 268 -9.77 -0.83 -17.77
C LEU A 268 -8.42 -0.31 -17.27
N LEU A 269 -7.32 -1.02 -17.55
CA LEU A 269 -5.97 -0.60 -17.19
C LEU A 269 -5.59 0.73 -17.85
N VAL A 270 -5.83 0.87 -19.15
CA VAL A 270 -5.51 2.10 -19.89
C VAL A 270 -6.39 3.26 -19.45
N ALA A 271 -7.69 3.04 -19.26
CA ALA A 271 -8.61 4.08 -18.76
C ALA A 271 -8.24 4.54 -17.33
N SER A 272 -7.85 3.60 -16.46
CA SER A 272 -7.41 3.95 -15.10
C SER A 272 -6.14 4.81 -15.12
N LEU A 273 -5.18 4.51 -16.01
CA LEU A 273 -3.97 5.31 -16.19
C LEU A 273 -4.27 6.68 -16.80
N ALA A 274 -5.18 6.78 -17.77
CA ALA A 274 -5.62 8.06 -18.31
C ALA A 274 -6.25 8.96 -17.25
N LEU A 275 -7.11 8.40 -16.39
CA LEU A 275 -7.69 9.11 -15.26
C LEU A 275 -6.66 9.45 -14.19
N THR A 276 -5.60 8.64 -14.05
CA THR A 276 -4.45 8.95 -13.18
C THR A 276 -3.65 10.12 -13.70
N VAL A 277 -3.40 10.20 -15.02
CA VAL A 277 -2.77 11.37 -15.65
C VAL A 277 -3.58 12.63 -15.39
N ALA A 278 -4.91 12.59 -15.61
CA ALA A 278 -5.80 13.70 -15.33
C ALA A 278 -5.74 14.13 -13.85
N ARG A 279 -5.79 13.15 -12.93
CA ARG A 279 -5.69 13.39 -11.49
C ARG A 279 -4.41 14.14 -11.11
N TRP A 280 -3.26 13.66 -11.57
CA TRP A 280 -1.98 14.28 -11.25
C TRP A 280 -1.81 15.63 -11.92
N SER A 281 -2.36 15.83 -13.12
CA SER A 281 -2.34 17.15 -13.80
C SER A 281 -3.19 18.17 -13.03
N ILE A 282 -4.34 17.77 -12.50
CA ILE A 282 -5.15 18.63 -11.62
C ILE A 282 -4.36 19.03 -10.38
N MET A 283 -3.72 18.07 -9.72
CA MET A 283 -2.93 18.36 -8.51
C MET A 283 -1.68 19.21 -8.82
N GLY A 284 -1.02 18.98 -9.94
CA GLY A 284 0.15 19.74 -10.39
C GLY A 284 -0.16 21.18 -10.76
N SER A 285 -1.40 21.51 -11.14
CA SER A 285 -1.81 22.87 -11.45
C SER A 285 -1.76 23.82 -10.25
N GLY A 286 -1.63 23.28 -9.02
CA GLY A 286 -1.56 24.06 -7.79
C GLY A 286 -2.87 24.74 -7.39
N ALA A 287 -3.96 24.44 -8.07
CA ALA A 287 -5.26 25.02 -7.77
C ALA A 287 -5.82 24.47 -6.47
N LEU A 288 -5.74 25.27 -5.38
CA LEU A 288 -6.41 24.97 -4.10
C LEU A 288 -7.93 25.20 -4.15
N TYR A 289 -8.50 25.04 -5.32
CA TYR A 289 -9.94 25.07 -5.43
C TYR A 289 -10.54 23.75 -4.91
N TRP A 290 -11.37 23.82 -3.90
CA TRP A 290 -11.94 22.63 -3.24
C TRP A 290 -12.57 21.64 -4.21
N GLY A 291 -13.25 22.12 -5.25
CA GLY A 291 -13.82 21.28 -6.30
C GLY A 291 -12.78 20.41 -7.01
N TRP A 292 -11.60 20.96 -7.30
CA TRP A 292 -10.50 20.23 -7.93
C TRP A 292 -9.87 19.22 -6.96
N LEU A 293 -9.72 19.57 -5.67
CA LEU A 293 -9.24 18.63 -4.65
C LEU A 293 -10.20 17.45 -4.48
N VAL A 294 -11.51 17.72 -4.38
CA VAL A 294 -12.56 16.69 -4.28
C VAL A 294 -12.55 15.79 -5.52
N LEU A 295 -12.46 16.37 -6.72
CA LEU A 295 -12.35 15.60 -7.96
C LEU A 295 -11.10 14.73 -7.99
N ALA A 296 -9.92 15.29 -7.68
CA ALA A 296 -8.66 14.55 -7.64
C ALA A 296 -8.70 13.40 -6.62
N GLN A 297 -9.33 13.59 -5.44
CA GLN A 297 -9.50 12.52 -4.46
C GLN A 297 -10.51 11.46 -4.92
N SER A 298 -11.59 11.84 -5.60
CA SER A 298 -12.55 10.90 -6.17
C SER A 298 -11.89 10.03 -7.27
N LEU A 299 -11.01 10.61 -8.09
CA LEU A 299 -10.24 9.90 -9.11
C LEU A 299 -9.23 8.89 -8.50
N HIS A 300 -8.99 8.94 -7.17
CA HIS A 300 -8.20 7.91 -6.48
C HIS A 300 -8.75 6.49 -6.72
N ALA A 301 -10.06 6.36 -6.74
CA ALA A 301 -10.73 5.09 -7.05
C ALA A 301 -10.26 4.49 -8.39
N ALA A 302 -10.16 5.31 -9.43
CA ALA A 302 -9.67 4.86 -10.73
C ALA A 302 -8.18 4.50 -10.68
N SER A 303 -7.36 5.37 -10.08
CA SER A 303 -5.91 5.20 -10.02
C SER A 303 -5.47 4.05 -9.10
N PHE A 304 -6.27 3.63 -8.13
CA PHE A 304 -5.95 2.53 -7.24
C PHE A 304 -6.86 1.32 -7.45
N ALA A 305 -8.17 1.41 -7.15
CA ALA A 305 -9.07 0.26 -7.15
C ALA A 305 -9.23 -0.37 -8.54
N CYS A 306 -9.53 0.45 -9.57
CA CYS A 306 -9.68 -0.04 -10.95
C CYS A 306 -8.38 -0.64 -11.48
N TYR A 307 -7.26 0.06 -11.30
CA TYR A 307 -5.96 -0.42 -11.74
C TYR A 307 -5.60 -1.73 -11.05
N HIS A 308 -5.67 -1.79 -9.72
CA HIS A 308 -5.28 -2.97 -8.95
C HIS A 308 -6.12 -4.20 -9.28
N ALA A 309 -7.46 -4.07 -9.32
CA ALA A 309 -8.35 -5.19 -9.66
C ALA A 309 -8.11 -5.69 -11.09
N SER A 310 -7.91 -4.77 -12.04
CA SER A 310 -7.62 -5.12 -13.43
C SER A 310 -6.23 -5.75 -13.58
N ALA A 311 -5.23 -5.27 -12.80
CA ALA A 311 -3.89 -5.86 -12.78
C ALA A 311 -3.92 -7.30 -12.25
N MET A 312 -4.66 -7.56 -11.18
CA MET A 312 -4.84 -8.93 -10.66
C MET A 312 -5.55 -9.82 -11.67
N ALA A 313 -6.60 -9.33 -12.33
CA ALA A 313 -7.31 -10.07 -13.37
C ALA A 313 -6.37 -10.42 -14.56
N TRP A 314 -5.52 -9.48 -14.96
CA TRP A 314 -4.54 -9.72 -16.03
C TRP A 314 -3.49 -10.76 -15.62
N LEU A 315 -2.93 -10.67 -14.42
CA LEU A 315 -1.95 -11.64 -13.91
C LEU A 315 -2.52 -13.07 -13.91
N HIS A 316 -3.74 -13.24 -13.41
CA HIS A 316 -4.40 -14.55 -13.39
C HIS A 316 -4.74 -15.09 -14.79
N ALA A 317 -5.04 -14.21 -15.73
CA ALA A 317 -5.34 -14.61 -17.12
C ALA A 317 -4.08 -14.94 -17.93
N TYR A 318 -2.98 -14.20 -17.71
CA TYR A 318 -1.76 -14.32 -18.50
C TYR A 318 -0.84 -15.44 -18.01
N PHE A 319 -0.65 -15.61 -16.69
CA PHE A 319 0.26 -16.62 -16.16
C PHE A 319 -0.47 -17.94 -15.91
N PRO A 320 0.14 -19.09 -16.28
CA PRO A 320 -0.37 -20.41 -15.92
C PRO A 320 -0.52 -20.53 -14.39
N PHE A 321 -1.50 -21.31 -13.94
CA PHE A 321 -1.85 -21.47 -12.51
C PHE A 321 -0.62 -21.78 -11.63
N LYS A 322 0.30 -22.64 -12.12
CA LYS A 322 1.54 -23.00 -11.39
C LYS A 322 2.49 -21.81 -11.13
N PHE A 323 2.37 -20.72 -11.91
CA PHE A 323 3.18 -19.51 -11.77
C PHE A 323 2.43 -18.32 -11.18
N ALA A 324 1.10 -18.38 -11.03
CA ALA A 324 0.27 -17.25 -10.61
C ALA A 324 0.75 -16.61 -9.28
N GLY A 325 1.06 -17.42 -8.27
CA GLY A 325 1.57 -16.92 -6.99
C GLY A 325 2.93 -16.23 -7.10
N ARG A 326 3.84 -16.74 -7.96
CA ARG A 326 5.15 -16.11 -8.18
C ARG A 326 5.03 -14.80 -8.98
N ALA A 327 4.17 -14.76 -9.99
CA ALA A 327 3.89 -13.56 -10.75
C ALA A 327 3.30 -12.47 -9.85
N GLN A 328 2.39 -12.83 -8.95
CA GLN A 328 1.82 -11.92 -7.97
C GLN A 328 2.86 -11.44 -6.95
N ALA A 329 3.73 -12.32 -6.47
CA ALA A 329 4.84 -11.94 -5.58
C ALA A 329 5.84 -10.99 -6.27
N PHE A 330 6.16 -11.25 -7.55
CA PHE A 330 7.02 -10.36 -8.34
C PHE A 330 6.35 -9.01 -8.57
N TYR A 331 5.04 -8.96 -8.86
CA TYR A 331 4.28 -7.73 -8.95
C TYR A 331 4.30 -6.94 -7.64
N ALA A 332 4.08 -7.61 -6.51
CA ALA A 332 4.07 -6.97 -5.20
C ALA A 332 5.43 -6.38 -4.81
N SER A 333 6.54 -7.06 -5.14
CA SER A 333 7.88 -6.57 -4.83
C SER A 333 8.38 -5.56 -5.87
N PHE A 334 8.42 -5.94 -7.15
CA PHE A 334 8.98 -5.10 -8.21
C PHE A 334 8.09 -3.90 -8.54
N SER A 335 6.80 -4.14 -8.86
CA SER A 335 5.93 -3.04 -9.28
C SER A 335 5.49 -2.19 -8.08
N LEU A 336 4.92 -2.81 -7.04
CA LEU A 336 4.41 -2.03 -5.91
C LEU A 336 5.52 -1.58 -4.96
N GLY A 337 6.41 -2.47 -4.52
CA GLY A 337 7.45 -2.17 -3.54
C GLY A 337 8.51 -1.21 -4.08
N ALA A 338 9.20 -1.60 -5.16
CA ALA A 338 10.25 -0.75 -5.75
C ALA A 338 9.67 0.53 -6.37
N GLY A 339 8.50 0.45 -7.03
CA GLY A 339 7.84 1.63 -7.60
C GLY A 339 7.54 2.69 -6.53
N TRP A 340 7.05 2.28 -5.37
CA TRP A 340 6.77 3.20 -4.27
C TRP A 340 8.03 3.79 -3.63
N ALA A 341 9.05 2.96 -3.40
CA ALA A 341 10.33 3.44 -2.88
C ALA A 341 10.97 4.48 -3.81
N LEU A 342 11.04 4.18 -5.11
CA LEU A 342 11.56 5.13 -6.11
C LEU A 342 10.72 6.39 -6.21
N GLY A 343 9.39 6.24 -6.18
CA GLY A 343 8.47 7.38 -6.22
C GLY A 343 8.64 8.32 -5.03
N ALA A 344 8.81 7.78 -3.82
CA ALA A 344 9.05 8.59 -2.62
C ALA A 344 10.40 9.33 -2.68
N ILE A 345 11.46 8.65 -3.10
CA ILE A 345 12.80 9.25 -3.23
C ILE A 345 12.80 10.36 -4.29
N LEU A 346 12.25 10.09 -5.48
CA LEU A 346 12.17 11.08 -6.56
C LEU A 346 11.29 12.26 -6.18
N ALA A 347 10.14 12.01 -5.54
CA ALA A 347 9.30 13.10 -5.04
C ALA A 347 10.07 13.96 -4.03
N GLY A 348 10.78 13.35 -3.08
CA GLY A 348 11.59 14.09 -2.11
C GLY A 348 12.72 14.92 -2.75
N ALA A 349 13.38 14.36 -3.76
CA ALA A 349 14.45 15.06 -4.49
C ALA A 349 13.97 16.29 -5.28
N LEU A 350 12.74 16.25 -5.78
CA LEU A 350 12.17 17.31 -6.60
C LEU A 350 11.34 18.32 -5.79
N TRP A 351 10.91 17.96 -4.56
CA TRP A 351 9.90 18.73 -3.83
C TRP A 351 10.32 20.13 -3.44
N GLU A 352 11.59 20.35 -3.07
CA GLU A 352 12.07 21.66 -2.65
C GLU A 352 11.98 22.72 -3.77
N GLU A 353 12.29 22.31 -5.00
CA GLU A 353 12.28 23.21 -6.15
C GLU A 353 10.93 23.27 -6.86
N TRP A 354 10.26 22.14 -6.99
CA TRP A 354 9.06 22.00 -7.84
C TRP A 354 7.76 21.99 -7.06
N GLN A 355 7.78 21.68 -5.75
CA GLN A 355 6.60 21.57 -4.88
C GLN A 355 5.45 20.82 -5.58
N GLN A 356 4.24 21.43 -5.69
CA GLN A 356 3.09 20.80 -6.36
C GLN A 356 3.38 20.44 -7.84
N ALA A 357 4.29 21.13 -8.51
CA ALA A 357 4.64 20.79 -9.90
C ALA A 357 5.29 19.38 -10.02
N THR A 358 5.78 18.81 -8.92
CA THR A 358 6.22 17.39 -8.85
C THR A 358 5.12 16.42 -9.29
N PHE A 359 3.82 16.77 -9.17
CA PHE A 359 2.73 15.96 -9.69
C PHE A 359 2.71 15.87 -11.22
N TYR A 360 3.33 16.78 -11.96
CA TYR A 360 3.51 16.63 -13.42
C TYR A 360 4.49 15.51 -13.77
N MET A 361 5.54 15.30 -12.96
CA MET A 361 6.39 14.10 -13.08
C MET A 361 5.57 12.82 -12.87
N ALA A 362 4.69 12.82 -11.87
CA ALA A 362 3.77 11.71 -11.63
C ALA A 362 2.82 11.48 -12.81
N ALA A 363 2.27 12.55 -13.42
CA ALA A 363 1.44 12.48 -14.61
C ALA A 363 2.22 11.88 -15.81
N LEU A 364 3.47 12.31 -16.00
CA LEU A 364 4.35 11.78 -17.05
C LEU A 364 4.60 10.27 -16.84
N ALA A 365 4.93 9.84 -15.65
CA ALA A 365 5.16 8.43 -15.33
C ALA A 365 3.90 7.57 -15.61
N ALA A 366 2.72 8.04 -15.19
CA ALA A 366 1.45 7.39 -15.48
C ALA A 366 1.13 7.37 -16.99
N GLY A 367 1.46 8.45 -17.72
CA GLY A 367 1.32 8.54 -19.17
C GLY A 367 2.21 7.54 -19.92
N VAL A 368 3.46 7.41 -19.51
CA VAL A 368 4.38 6.40 -20.07
C VAL A 368 3.85 4.99 -19.78
N ALA A 369 3.38 4.72 -18.55
CA ALA A 369 2.75 3.45 -18.20
C ALA A 369 1.52 3.15 -19.10
N MET A 370 0.70 4.15 -19.35
CA MET A 370 -0.47 4.04 -20.24
C MET A 370 -0.07 3.64 -21.66
N VAL A 371 0.94 4.30 -22.23
CA VAL A 371 1.44 4.00 -23.58
C VAL A 371 2.02 2.58 -23.64
N LEU A 372 2.81 2.16 -22.64
CA LEU A 372 3.34 0.80 -22.58
C LEU A 372 2.22 -0.25 -22.59
N LEU A 373 1.16 -0.09 -21.79
CA LEU A 373 0.06 -1.04 -21.78
C LEU A 373 -0.78 -0.98 -23.07
N TRP A 374 -0.96 0.22 -23.62
CA TRP A 374 -1.67 0.38 -24.89
C TRP A 374 -0.99 -0.37 -26.05
N VAL A 375 0.34 -0.25 -26.14
CA VAL A 375 1.14 -0.84 -27.23
C VAL A 375 1.31 -2.34 -27.05
N PHE A 376 1.74 -2.79 -25.86
CA PHE A 376 2.24 -4.15 -25.68
C PHE A 376 1.22 -5.15 -25.13
N LEU A 377 0.11 -4.71 -24.51
CA LEU A 377 -0.90 -5.66 -24.07
C LEU A 377 -1.79 -6.09 -25.26
N PRO A 378 -2.09 -7.39 -25.42
CA PRO A 378 -2.99 -7.88 -26.45
C PRO A 378 -4.43 -7.38 -26.22
N HIS A 379 -5.19 -7.18 -27.29
CA HIS A 379 -6.57 -6.70 -27.22
C HIS A 379 -7.55 -7.74 -26.68
N SER A 380 -7.24 -9.04 -26.81
CA SER A 380 -8.03 -10.15 -26.29
C SER A 380 -7.36 -10.75 -25.05
N SER A 381 -8.14 -11.01 -24.00
CA SER A 381 -7.70 -11.71 -22.78
C SER A 381 -7.43 -13.22 -23.00
N THR A 382 -7.44 -13.71 -24.24
CA THR A 382 -7.47 -15.14 -24.57
C THR A 382 -6.13 -15.72 -25.04
N SER A 383 -5.04 -14.96 -25.05
CA SER A 383 -3.73 -15.57 -25.28
C SER A 383 -3.18 -16.10 -23.95
N LYS A 384 -3.61 -17.30 -23.54
CA LYS A 384 -2.80 -18.12 -22.65
C LYS A 384 -1.44 -18.30 -23.32
N ALA A 385 -0.37 -17.99 -22.61
CA ALA A 385 0.97 -18.30 -23.06
C ALA A 385 1.10 -19.84 -23.10
N ASP A 386 0.96 -20.43 -24.28
CA ASP A 386 1.29 -21.82 -24.54
C ASP A 386 2.77 -22.09 -24.27
#